data_f8b165b4b6dec6838f494692cf6e8e65
#
_entry.id   f8b165b4b6dec6838f494692cf6e8e65
#
_cell.length_a   1.000
_cell.length_b   1.000
_cell.length_c   1.000
_cell.angle_alpha   90.00
_cell.angle_beta   90.00
_cell.angle_gamma   90.00
#
_symmetry.space_group_name_H-M   'P 1'
#
loop_
_entity.id
_entity.type
_entity.pdbx_description
1 polymer ?
#
loop_
_entity_poly.entity_id
_entity_poly.type
_entity_poly.pdbx_seq_one_letter_code
_entity_poly.pdbx_strand_id
1 'polypeptide(L)'
;MEESASITSFKVAGEYFCFETMKIRHILEMTTPTRVPLSKDYIMGVVNNHGNMTPVVDFRKIIGASAEEDLPEASIVVVAVDDTNDSLIGFKVDEVDEVFATDSYQMSPDVVFEIDKAVQKALCGTYHIGDKFIYKVNLDELAKVVEQ
;
A
#
# COMPACT_ATOMS: atom_id res chain seq x y z
N MET A 1 -26.45 -12.46 0.10
CA MET A 1 -25.99 -11.80 1.32
C MET A 1 -24.72 -11.07 1.03
N GLU A 2 -24.71 -9.77 1.29
CA GLU A 2 -23.52 -8.99 1.02
C GLU A 2 -22.46 -9.28 2.06
N GLU A 3 -21.25 -9.52 1.60
CA GLU A 3 -20.13 -9.63 2.51
C GLU A 3 -19.72 -8.23 2.96
N SER A 4 -19.47 -8.06 4.25
CA SER A 4 -18.96 -6.80 4.75
C SER A 4 -17.60 -6.54 4.13
N ALA A 5 -17.41 -5.34 3.58
CA ALA A 5 -16.12 -4.94 3.09
C ALA A 5 -15.16 -4.80 4.27
N SER A 6 -13.90 -5.11 4.03
CA SER A 6 -12.87 -4.92 5.03
C SER A 6 -11.65 -4.21 4.44
N ILE A 7 -10.92 -3.56 5.31
CA ILE A 7 -9.67 -2.89 4.99
C ILE A 7 -8.56 -3.48 5.84
N THR A 8 -7.37 -3.52 5.28
CA THR A 8 -6.16 -3.92 6.01
C THR A 8 -5.30 -2.68 6.15
N SER A 9 -5.06 -2.27 7.39
CA SER A 9 -4.26 -1.09 7.67
C SER A 9 -2.78 -1.46 7.79
N PHE A 10 -1.94 -0.51 7.40
CA PHE A 10 -0.50 -0.63 7.53
C PHE A 10 0.09 0.73 7.90
N LYS A 11 1.26 0.70 8.46
CA LYS A 11 1.94 1.90 8.95
C LYS A 11 3.15 2.20 8.07
N VAL A 12 3.27 3.45 7.68
CA VAL A 12 4.44 3.94 6.92
C VAL A 12 4.78 5.33 7.44
N ALA A 13 6.02 5.52 7.85
CA ALA A 13 6.53 6.82 8.33
C ALA A 13 5.66 7.43 9.43
N GLY A 14 5.12 6.60 10.31
CA GLY A 14 4.30 7.06 11.41
C GLY A 14 2.83 7.31 11.07
N GLU A 15 2.45 7.17 9.82
CA GLU A 15 1.09 7.38 9.35
C GLU A 15 0.42 6.06 9.00
N TYR A 16 -0.91 5.99 9.10
CA TYR A 16 -1.67 4.80 8.79
C TYR A 16 -2.36 4.93 7.44
N PHE A 17 -2.23 3.88 6.65
CA PHE A 17 -2.88 3.76 5.34
C PHE A 17 -3.60 2.42 5.30
N CYS A 18 -4.49 2.24 4.34
CA CYS A 18 -5.14 0.94 4.17
C CYS A 18 -5.42 0.64 2.70
N PHE A 19 -5.44 -0.65 2.42
CA PHE A 19 -5.93 -1.20 1.15
C PHE A 19 -7.22 -1.96 1.44
N GLU A 20 -8.08 -2.07 0.44
CA GLU A 20 -9.19 -3.01 0.53
C GLU A 20 -8.62 -4.43 0.68
N THR A 21 -9.06 -5.15 1.71
CA THR A 21 -8.49 -6.47 2.02
C THR A 21 -8.62 -7.43 0.84
N MET A 22 -9.71 -7.35 0.09
CA MET A 22 -9.93 -8.24 -1.05
C MET A 22 -8.94 -8.03 -2.19
N LYS A 23 -8.23 -6.90 -2.22
CA LYS A 23 -7.19 -6.64 -3.23
C LYS A 23 -5.85 -7.25 -2.84
N ILE A 24 -5.66 -7.60 -1.58
CA ILE A 24 -4.41 -8.16 -1.10
C ILE A 24 -4.34 -9.65 -1.44
N ARG A 25 -3.26 -10.06 -2.09
CA ARG A 25 -3.04 -11.44 -2.48
C ARG A 25 -2.08 -12.17 -1.55
N HIS A 26 -1.03 -11.47 -1.10
CA HIS A 26 -0.02 -12.03 -0.22
C HIS A 26 0.55 -10.95 0.66
N ILE A 27 1.02 -11.33 1.84
CA ILE A 27 1.85 -10.48 2.68
C ILE A 27 3.15 -11.26 2.89
N LEU A 28 4.25 -10.73 2.33
CA LEU A 28 5.53 -11.39 2.35
C LEU A 28 6.43 -10.78 3.42
N GLU A 29 7.27 -11.62 4.01
CA GLU A 29 8.34 -11.11 4.86
C GLU A 29 9.30 -10.28 4.01
N MET A 30 9.93 -9.31 4.63
CA MET A 30 10.85 -8.44 3.92
C MET A 30 12.05 -9.22 3.41
N THR A 31 12.27 -9.15 2.11
CA THR A 31 13.45 -9.70 1.46
C THR A 31 14.07 -8.60 0.62
N THR A 32 15.31 -8.81 0.17
CA THR A 32 15.98 -7.85 -0.70
C THR A 32 15.54 -8.09 -2.14
N PRO A 33 14.78 -7.16 -2.75
CA PRO A 33 14.40 -7.31 -4.15
C PRO A 33 15.61 -7.23 -5.09
N THR A 34 15.51 -7.89 -6.23
CA THR A 34 16.53 -7.79 -7.29
C THR A 34 16.30 -6.48 -8.05
N ARG A 35 17.29 -5.61 -8.05
CA ARG A 35 17.17 -4.30 -8.69
C ARG A 35 17.03 -4.43 -10.20
N VAL A 36 16.17 -3.58 -10.75
CA VAL A 36 15.97 -3.47 -12.20
C VAL A 36 16.68 -2.19 -12.66
N PRO A 37 17.63 -2.30 -13.60
CA PRO A 37 18.34 -1.11 -14.09
C PRO A 37 17.37 -0.08 -14.71
N LEU A 38 17.67 1.20 -14.52
CA LEU A 38 16.93 2.31 -15.10
C LEU A 38 15.47 2.41 -14.63
N SER A 39 15.14 1.72 -13.54
CA SER A 39 13.82 1.86 -12.93
C SER A 39 13.73 3.16 -12.13
N LYS A 40 12.50 3.58 -11.84
CA LYS A 40 12.25 4.77 -11.04
C LYS A 40 12.71 4.57 -9.60
N ASP A 41 12.98 5.68 -8.94
CA ASP A 41 13.56 5.67 -7.60
C ASP A 41 12.73 4.90 -6.56
N TYR A 42 11.40 4.98 -6.67
CA TYR A 42 10.51 4.27 -5.73
C TYR A 42 10.40 2.78 -6.00
N ILE A 43 10.89 2.29 -7.14
CA ILE A 43 10.90 0.86 -7.44
C ILE A 43 12.15 0.24 -6.84
N MET A 44 11.97 -0.63 -5.85
CA MET A 44 13.08 -1.30 -5.18
C MET A 44 13.68 -2.40 -6.04
N GLY A 45 12.86 -3.01 -6.90
CA GLY A 45 13.25 -4.13 -7.72
C GLY A 45 12.11 -5.11 -7.88
N VAL A 46 12.43 -6.36 -8.14
CA VAL A 46 11.44 -7.42 -8.27
C VAL A 46 11.74 -8.56 -7.31
N VAL A 47 10.70 -9.24 -6.88
CA VAL A 47 10.83 -10.47 -6.09
C VAL A 47 10.11 -11.59 -6.81
N ASN A 48 10.59 -12.81 -6.60
CA ASN A 48 9.92 -14.01 -7.12
C ASN A 48 8.86 -14.42 -6.12
N ASN A 49 7.60 -14.27 -6.50
CA ASN A 49 6.45 -14.66 -5.68
C ASN A 49 5.76 -15.83 -6.34
N HIS A 50 6.06 -17.03 -5.89
CA HIS A 50 5.47 -18.28 -6.44
C HIS A 50 5.62 -18.39 -7.95
N GLY A 51 6.80 -18.07 -8.46
CA GLY A 51 7.09 -18.12 -9.90
C GLY A 51 6.75 -16.85 -10.66
N ASN A 52 6.09 -15.88 -10.03
CA ASN A 52 5.74 -14.60 -10.64
C ASN A 52 6.75 -13.54 -10.22
N MET A 53 7.30 -12.84 -11.19
CA MET A 53 8.22 -11.73 -10.92
C MET A 53 7.39 -10.50 -10.60
N THR A 54 7.34 -10.13 -9.33
CA THR A 54 6.49 -9.07 -8.82
C THR A 54 7.33 -7.83 -8.51
N PRO A 55 7.02 -6.67 -9.11
CA PRO A 55 7.72 -5.44 -8.77
C PRO A 55 7.39 -5.01 -7.34
N VAL A 56 8.38 -4.50 -6.64
CA VAL A 56 8.24 -4.01 -5.27
C VAL A 56 8.48 -2.51 -5.25
N VAL A 57 7.54 -1.78 -4.70
CA VAL A 57 7.56 -0.33 -4.61
C VAL A 57 7.73 0.05 -3.15
N ASP A 58 8.63 1.00 -2.88
CA ASP A 58 8.82 1.55 -1.55
C ASP A 58 7.76 2.61 -1.28
N PHE A 59 6.80 2.29 -0.42
CA PHE A 59 5.70 3.20 -0.12
C PHE A 59 6.19 4.50 0.52
N ARG A 60 7.28 4.46 1.29
CA ARG A 60 7.86 5.68 1.86
C ARG A 60 8.27 6.68 0.80
N LYS A 61 8.88 6.19 -0.27
CA LYS A 61 9.31 7.06 -1.36
C LYS A 61 8.14 7.66 -2.12
N ILE A 62 7.06 6.88 -2.27
CA ILE A 62 5.87 7.40 -2.94
C ILE A 62 5.27 8.57 -2.18
N ILE A 63 5.19 8.48 -0.86
CA ILE A 63 4.61 9.55 -0.04
C ILE A 63 5.61 10.66 0.31
N GLY A 64 6.83 10.56 -0.19
CA GLY A 64 7.86 11.58 0.04
C GLY A 64 8.50 11.53 1.42
N ALA A 65 8.35 10.43 2.14
CA ALA A 65 8.99 10.27 3.44
C ALA A 65 10.47 9.92 3.27
N SER A 66 11.29 10.27 4.27
CA SER A 66 12.70 9.95 4.24
C SER A 66 12.92 8.45 4.29
N ALA A 67 13.94 8.01 3.53
CA ALA A 67 14.37 6.62 3.59
C ALA A 67 15.03 6.38 4.95
N GLU A 68 14.59 5.35 5.64
CA GLU A 68 15.20 4.92 6.89
C GLU A 68 15.55 3.45 6.77
N GLU A 69 16.30 2.95 7.74
CA GLU A 69 16.61 1.53 7.79
C GLU A 69 15.32 0.72 7.92
N ASP A 70 15.34 -0.47 7.36
CA ASP A 70 14.17 -1.36 7.44
C ASP A 70 13.90 -1.72 8.89
N LEU A 71 12.65 -1.57 9.29
CA LEU A 71 12.20 -2.00 10.61
C LEU A 71 12.02 -3.50 10.62
N PRO A 72 12.18 -4.15 11.80
CA PRO A 72 11.99 -5.60 11.89
C PRO A 72 10.60 -6.07 11.42
N GLU A 73 9.60 -5.21 11.55
CA GLU A 73 8.21 -5.52 11.18
C GLU A 73 7.89 -5.22 9.72
N ALA A 74 8.86 -4.74 8.95
CA ALA A 74 8.64 -4.38 7.55
C ALA A 74 8.17 -5.60 6.76
N SER A 75 7.23 -5.37 5.85
CA SER A 75 6.62 -6.42 5.05
C SER A 75 6.36 -5.90 3.64
N ILE A 76 6.15 -6.82 2.73
CA ILE A 76 5.75 -6.51 1.37
C ILE A 76 4.30 -6.96 1.20
N VAL A 77 3.41 -5.99 0.97
CA VAL A 77 1.99 -6.28 0.74
C VAL A 77 1.77 -6.38 -0.76
N VAL A 78 1.45 -7.58 -1.24
CA VAL A 78 1.24 -7.83 -2.67
C VAL A 78 -0.24 -7.70 -2.98
N VAL A 79 -0.56 -6.80 -3.88
CA VAL A 79 -1.95 -6.50 -4.24
C VAL A 79 -2.17 -6.73 -5.73
N ALA A 80 -3.42 -7.06 -6.07
CA ALA A 80 -3.88 -7.12 -7.45
C ALA A 80 -4.41 -5.75 -7.82
N VAL A 81 -3.79 -5.10 -8.81
CA VAL A 81 -4.19 -3.78 -9.26
C VAL A 81 -5.52 -3.84 -9.98
N ASP A 82 -5.71 -4.85 -10.81
CA ASP A 82 -6.99 -5.16 -11.41
C ASP A 82 -7.55 -6.43 -10.76
N ASP A 83 -8.71 -6.90 -11.20
CA ASP A 83 -9.35 -8.07 -10.61
C ASP A 83 -8.69 -9.39 -11.03
N THR A 84 -7.63 -9.33 -11.82
CA THR A 84 -6.88 -10.52 -12.24
C THR A 84 -5.60 -10.65 -11.42
N ASN A 85 -5.00 -11.83 -11.43
CA ASN A 85 -3.72 -12.04 -10.77
C ASN A 85 -2.53 -11.78 -11.71
N ASP A 86 -2.79 -11.16 -12.87
CA ASP A 86 -1.75 -10.89 -13.85
C ASP A 86 -1.00 -9.59 -13.58
N SER A 87 -1.60 -8.68 -12.80
CA SER A 87 -1.01 -7.38 -12.50
C SER A 87 -0.84 -7.22 -11.00
N LEU A 88 0.20 -7.86 -10.46
CA LEU A 88 0.51 -7.79 -9.03
C LEU A 88 1.61 -6.77 -8.80
N ILE A 89 1.45 -5.99 -7.74
CA ILE A 89 2.46 -5.03 -7.26
C ILE A 89 2.64 -5.26 -5.76
N GLY A 90 3.90 -5.32 -5.32
CA GLY A 90 4.21 -5.38 -3.91
C GLY A 90 4.55 -3.99 -3.39
N PHE A 91 4.02 -3.62 -2.24
CA PHE A 91 4.34 -2.37 -1.58
C PHE A 91 5.06 -2.67 -0.28
N LYS A 92 6.29 -2.17 -0.17
CA LYS A 92 7.01 -2.27 1.09
C LYS A 92 6.43 -1.27 2.08
N VAL A 93 6.03 -1.76 3.24
CA VAL A 93 5.46 -0.94 4.32
C VAL A 93 6.25 -1.19 5.60
N ASP A 94 6.14 -0.28 6.56
CA ASP A 94 6.88 -0.40 7.81
C ASP A 94 6.32 -1.50 8.71
N GLU A 95 4.98 -1.63 8.73
CA GLU A 95 4.31 -2.63 9.55
C GLU A 95 2.90 -2.82 9.05
N VAL A 96 2.47 -4.06 8.93
CA VAL A 96 1.05 -4.39 8.72
C VAL A 96 0.38 -4.34 10.09
N ASP A 97 -0.73 -3.61 10.19
CA ASP A 97 -1.37 -3.34 11.48
C ASP A 97 -2.57 -4.26 11.71
N GLU A 98 -3.77 -3.87 11.27
CA GLU A 98 -5.00 -4.61 11.59
C GLU A 98 -5.95 -4.66 10.40
N VAL A 99 -6.91 -5.61 10.48
CA VAL A 99 -8.01 -5.71 9.54
C VAL A 99 -9.27 -5.19 10.23
N PHE A 100 -9.98 -4.28 9.56
CA PHE A 100 -11.20 -3.68 10.09
C PHE A 100 -12.36 -3.91 9.12
N ALA A 101 -13.54 -4.19 9.66
CA ALA A 101 -14.77 -4.20 8.88
C ALA A 101 -15.23 -2.74 8.69
N THR A 102 -15.49 -2.35 7.45
CA THR A 102 -15.78 -0.94 7.13
C THR A 102 -17.19 -0.51 7.47
N ASP A 103 -18.12 -1.46 7.63
CA ASP A 103 -19.51 -1.15 7.95
C ASP A 103 -19.67 -0.51 9.33
N SER A 104 -18.70 -0.67 10.22
CA SER A 104 -18.72 -0.10 11.57
C SER A 104 -18.09 1.29 11.66
N TYR A 105 -17.52 1.81 10.57
CA TYR A 105 -16.78 3.07 10.60
C TYR A 105 -17.20 3.96 9.45
N GLN A 106 -17.20 5.27 9.73
CA GLN A 106 -17.48 6.26 8.71
C GLN A 106 -16.19 6.73 8.06
N MET A 107 -16.25 6.92 6.75
CA MET A 107 -15.13 7.44 6.00
C MET A 107 -15.40 8.91 5.66
N SER A 108 -14.46 9.77 6.06
CA SER A 108 -14.47 11.16 5.62
C SER A 108 -13.82 11.26 4.25
N PRO A 109 -14.38 12.05 3.32
CA PRO A 109 -13.73 12.24 2.03
C PRO A 109 -12.48 13.14 2.11
N ASP A 110 -12.25 13.76 3.25
CA ASP A 110 -11.13 14.69 3.41
C ASP A 110 -9.84 13.94 3.72
N VAL A 111 -8.76 14.39 3.11
CA VAL A 111 -7.41 13.89 3.37
C VAL A 111 -6.58 15.08 3.80
N VAL A 112 -6.08 15.03 5.05
CA VAL A 112 -5.33 16.16 5.63
C VAL A 112 -3.82 15.93 5.59
N PHE A 113 -3.37 14.89 4.91
CA PHE A 113 -1.96 14.55 4.80
C PHE A 113 -1.34 15.31 3.63
N GLU A 114 -0.26 16.04 3.89
CA GLU A 114 0.44 16.80 2.86
C GLU A 114 1.43 15.91 2.11
N ILE A 115 1.09 15.59 0.89
CA ILE A 115 1.94 14.79 0.01
C ILE A 115 1.87 15.36 -1.40
N ASP A 116 2.69 14.81 -2.29
CA ASP A 116 2.66 15.15 -3.70
C ASP A 116 1.24 15.02 -4.24
N LYS A 117 0.84 15.98 -5.08
CA LYS A 117 -0.52 16.01 -5.65
C LYS A 117 -0.86 14.75 -6.43
N ALA A 118 0.11 14.17 -7.12
CA ALA A 118 -0.11 12.94 -7.89
C ALA A 118 -0.48 11.79 -6.97
N VAL A 119 0.17 11.71 -5.81
CA VAL A 119 -0.11 10.68 -4.82
C VAL A 119 -1.38 11.01 -4.03
N GLN A 120 -1.64 12.29 -3.79
CA GLN A 120 -2.85 12.72 -3.09
C GLN A 120 -4.11 12.23 -3.79
N LYS A 121 -4.10 12.16 -5.13
CA LYS A 121 -5.21 11.61 -5.90
C LYS A 121 -5.45 10.13 -5.60
N ALA A 122 -4.42 9.42 -5.17
CA ALA A 122 -4.53 8.02 -4.81
C ALA A 122 -5.12 7.81 -3.41
N LEU A 123 -5.29 8.87 -2.63
CA LEU A 123 -5.94 8.80 -1.33
C LEU A 123 -7.38 9.26 -1.48
N CYS A 124 -8.33 8.35 -1.26
CA CYS A 124 -9.74 8.63 -1.55
C CYS A 124 -10.58 8.91 -0.32
N GLY A 125 -9.97 9.02 0.86
CA GLY A 125 -10.68 9.34 2.08
C GLY A 125 -9.91 8.92 3.32
N THR A 126 -10.52 9.14 4.47
CA THR A 126 -9.91 8.85 5.76
C THR A 126 -10.91 8.16 6.66
N TYR A 127 -10.53 7.02 7.21
CA TYR A 127 -11.29 6.38 8.30
C TYR A 127 -10.77 6.91 9.63
N HIS A 128 -11.68 7.21 10.52
CA HIS A 128 -11.34 7.58 11.89
C HIS A 128 -11.69 6.38 12.79
N ILE A 129 -10.68 5.65 13.25
CA ILE A 129 -10.86 4.45 14.06
C ILE A 129 -10.08 4.61 15.36
N GLY A 130 -10.79 4.76 16.48
CA GLY A 130 -10.16 5.07 17.74
C GLY A 130 -9.44 6.41 17.66
N ASP A 131 -8.17 6.43 18.00
CA ASP A 131 -7.31 7.62 17.90
C ASP A 131 -6.55 7.71 16.58
N LYS A 132 -6.84 6.80 15.64
CA LYS A 132 -6.09 6.71 14.40
C LYS A 132 -6.86 7.30 13.24
N PHE A 133 -6.14 8.01 12.37
CA PHE A 133 -6.62 8.40 11.05
C PHE A 133 -5.97 7.46 10.05
N ILE A 134 -6.79 6.69 9.33
CA ILE A 134 -6.30 5.69 8.38
C ILE A 134 -6.71 6.14 6.98
N TYR A 135 -5.72 6.46 6.15
CA TYR A 135 -5.94 6.97 4.80
C TYR A 135 -6.21 5.83 3.85
N LYS A 136 -7.35 5.87 3.17
CA LYS A 136 -7.72 4.84 2.21
C LYS A 136 -7.01 5.09 0.88
N VAL A 137 -6.31 4.06 0.39
CA VAL A 137 -5.59 4.12 -0.86
C VAL A 137 -6.45 3.55 -1.98
N ASN A 138 -6.60 4.32 -3.06
CA ASN A 138 -7.21 3.84 -4.29
C ASN A 138 -6.09 3.21 -5.13
N LEU A 139 -6.11 1.89 -5.24
CA LEU A 139 -5.05 1.16 -5.94
C LEU A 139 -5.00 1.47 -7.43
N ASP A 140 -6.13 1.73 -8.07
CA ASP A 140 -6.14 2.09 -9.49
C ASP A 140 -5.37 3.38 -9.73
N GLU A 141 -5.60 4.38 -8.90
CA GLU A 141 -4.89 5.66 -9.01
C GLU A 141 -3.42 5.55 -8.62
N LEU A 142 -3.13 4.75 -7.59
CA LEU A 142 -1.74 4.54 -7.16
C LEU A 142 -0.95 3.80 -8.25
N ALA A 143 -1.55 2.82 -8.89
CA ALA A 143 -0.92 2.10 -9.99
C ALA A 143 -0.56 3.02 -11.15
N LYS A 144 -1.38 4.03 -11.45
CA LYS A 144 -1.07 5.01 -12.47
C LYS A 144 0.18 5.82 -12.13
N VAL A 145 0.38 6.13 -10.85
CA VAL A 145 1.59 6.82 -10.40
C VAL A 145 2.81 5.94 -10.59
N VAL A 146 2.69 4.66 -10.23
CA VAL A 146 3.80 3.71 -10.29
C VAL A 146 4.20 3.39 -11.73
N GLU A 147 3.24 3.31 -12.63
CA GLU A 147 3.47 2.92 -14.02
C GLU A 147 3.94 4.06 -14.94
N GLN A 148 3.97 5.26 -14.46
CA GLN A 148 4.41 6.41 -15.25
C GLN A 148 5.92 6.42 -15.49
#